data_7fac75874a433460a2c59c0a0fb668e0
#
_entry.id   7fac75874a433460a2c59c0a0fb668e0
#
_cell.length_a   1.000
_cell.length_b   1.000
_cell.length_c   1.000
_cell.angle_alpha   90.00
_cell.angle_beta   90.00
_cell.angle_gamma   90.00
#
_symmetry.space_group_name_H-M   'P 1'
#
loop_
_entity.id
_entity.type
_entity.pdbx_description
1 polymer ?
#
loop_
_entity_poly.entity_id
_entity_poly.type
_entity_poly.pdbx_seq_one_letter_code
_entity_poly.pdbx_strand_id
1 'polypeptide(L)'
;MKYRTYTQVEGILRTTFDVEGNSIKDIAEMAGINRNTLYKWNCGAMRFSPDNIDKLIMYFQEHEPERLDRAEKVYDALLGIE
;
A
#
# COMPACT_ATOMS: atom_id res chain seq x y z
N MET A 1 9.56 -5.98 5.15
CA MET A 1 8.72 -5.19 6.08
C MET A 1 8.67 -5.91 7.43
N LYS A 2 8.76 -5.15 8.51
CA LYS A 2 8.67 -5.71 9.86
C LYS A 2 7.27 -6.24 10.14
N TYR A 3 7.15 -7.13 11.14
CA TYR A 3 5.85 -7.58 11.61
C TYR A 3 5.05 -6.38 12.11
N ARG A 4 3.81 -6.26 11.62
CA ARG A 4 2.93 -5.14 11.97
C ARG A 4 1.49 -5.60 12.08
N THR A 5 0.68 -4.82 12.78
CA THR A 5 -0.77 -5.06 12.82
C THR A 5 -1.39 -4.77 11.45
N TYR A 6 -2.59 -5.29 11.22
CA TYR A 6 -3.32 -5.05 9.98
C TYR A 6 -3.49 -3.55 9.70
N THR A 7 -3.83 -2.77 10.72
CA THR A 7 -4.02 -1.32 10.57
C THR A 7 -2.72 -0.62 10.17
N GLN A 8 -1.60 -1.04 10.75
CA GLN A 8 -0.29 -0.47 10.40
C GLN A 8 0.09 -0.82 8.96
N VAL A 9 -0.12 -2.05 8.54
CA VAL A 9 0.16 -2.47 7.17
C VAL A 9 -0.69 -1.67 6.19
N GLU A 10 -1.98 -1.51 6.48
CA GLU A 10 -2.88 -0.72 5.64
C GLU A 10 -2.42 0.73 5.53
N GLY A 11 -1.98 1.32 6.64
CA GLY A 11 -1.46 2.70 6.65
C GLY A 11 -0.20 2.84 5.81
N ILE A 12 0.72 1.89 5.90
CA ILE A 12 1.93 1.88 5.07
C ILE A 12 1.58 1.77 3.60
N LEU A 13 0.66 0.88 3.26
CA LEU A 13 0.25 0.70 1.86
C LEU A 13 -0.43 1.95 1.30
N ARG A 14 -1.23 2.66 2.09
CA ARG A 14 -1.78 3.95 1.66
C ARG A 14 -0.68 4.98 1.43
N THR A 15 0.33 4.98 2.29
CA THR A 15 1.45 5.92 2.15
C THR A 15 2.24 5.67 0.87
N THR A 16 2.26 4.44 0.33
CA THR A 16 2.94 4.16 -0.93
C THR A 16 2.42 5.02 -2.08
N PHE A 17 1.15 5.40 -2.05
CA PHE A 17 0.56 6.20 -3.11
C PHE A 17 0.95 7.68 -3.04
N ASP A 18 1.56 8.10 -1.94
CA ASP A 18 2.14 9.43 -1.79
C ASP A 18 3.60 9.48 -2.23
N VAL A 19 4.20 8.31 -2.48
CA VAL A 19 5.58 8.17 -2.95
C VAL A 19 5.56 7.95 -4.45
N GLU A 20 6.49 8.59 -5.15
CA GLU A 20 6.57 8.50 -6.61
C GLU A 20 6.74 7.05 -7.09
N GLY A 21 6.02 6.70 -8.16
CA GLY A 21 6.04 5.37 -8.75
C GLY A 21 4.87 5.18 -9.72
N ASN A 22 4.49 3.93 -9.97
CA ASN A 22 3.39 3.61 -10.87
C ASN A 22 2.07 4.18 -10.35
N SER A 23 1.17 4.50 -11.27
CA SER A 23 -0.15 5.04 -10.94
C SER A 23 -1.07 3.98 -10.32
N ILE A 24 -2.13 4.45 -9.66
CA ILE A 24 -3.16 3.55 -9.11
C ILE A 24 -3.73 2.62 -10.19
N LYS A 25 -3.98 3.15 -11.38
CA LYS A 25 -4.51 2.36 -12.50
C LYS A 25 -3.58 1.20 -12.85
N ASP A 26 -2.29 1.48 -13.00
CA ASP A 26 -1.30 0.47 -13.37
C ASP A 26 -1.11 -0.56 -12.25
N ILE A 27 -1.05 -0.09 -11.02
CA ILE A 27 -0.91 -0.98 -9.86
C ILE A 27 -2.10 -1.91 -9.73
N ALA A 28 -3.32 -1.40 -9.89
CA ALA A 28 -4.52 -2.21 -9.82
C ALA A 28 -4.51 -3.31 -10.88
N GLU A 29 -4.14 -2.97 -12.11
CA GLU A 29 -4.06 -3.93 -13.21
C GLU A 29 -3.01 -5.00 -12.94
N MET A 30 -1.83 -4.60 -12.51
CA MET A 30 -0.72 -5.54 -12.28
C MET A 30 -0.92 -6.38 -11.02
N ALA A 31 -1.56 -5.83 -10.01
CA ALA A 31 -1.84 -6.55 -8.76
C ALA A 31 -3.08 -7.44 -8.84
N GLY A 32 -3.91 -7.27 -9.87
CA GLY A 32 -5.15 -8.03 -9.99
C GLY A 32 -6.25 -7.53 -9.07
N ILE A 33 -6.28 -6.23 -8.80
CA ILE A 33 -7.28 -5.58 -7.96
C ILE A 33 -8.16 -4.69 -8.85
N ASN A 34 -9.47 -4.67 -8.57
CA ASN A 34 -10.37 -3.77 -9.28
C ASN A 34 -9.94 -2.31 -9.05
N ARG A 35 -9.81 -1.54 -10.12
CA ARG A 35 -9.34 -0.16 -10.05
C ARG A 35 -10.20 0.71 -9.15
N ASN A 36 -11.52 0.59 -9.26
CA ASN A 36 -12.44 1.37 -8.42
C ASN A 36 -12.31 1.00 -6.95
N THR A 37 -12.12 -0.28 -6.65
CA THR A 37 -11.92 -0.77 -5.30
C THR A 37 -10.63 -0.20 -4.71
N LEU A 38 -9.54 -0.23 -5.47
CA LEU A 38 -8.27 0.33 -5.02
C LEU A 38 -8.38 1.84 -4.78
N TYR A 39 -9.02 2.54 -5.71
CA TYR A 39 -9.22 3.99 -5.59
C TYR A 39 -10.03 4.35 -4.34
N LYS A 40 -11.16 3.68 -4.13
CA LYS A 40 -12.03 3.94 -2.97
C LYS A 40 -11.33 3.65 -1.66
N TRP A 41 -10.58 2.54 -1.60
CA TRP A 41 -9.81 2.22 -0.43
C TRP A 41 -8.75 3.29 -0.14
N ASN A 42 -8.03 3.72 -1.16
CA ASN A 42 -6.99 4.74 -0.99
C ASN A 42 -7.55 6.07 -0.49
N CYS A 43 -8.77 6.41 -0.89
CA CYS A 43 -9.46 7.61 -0.43
C CYS A 43 -10.11 7.45 0.94
N GLY A 44 -10.06 6.27 1.52
CA GLY A 44 -10.69 6.00 2.82
C GLY A 44 -12.18 5.72 2.76
N ALA A 45 -12.74 5.54 1.54
CA ALA A 45 -14.18 5.32 1.35
C ALA A 45 -14.61 3.87 1.62
N MET A 46 -13.68 2.92 1.61
CA MET A 46 -13.98 1.52 1.92
C MET A 46 -12.75 0.82 2.48
N ARG A 47 -12.97 -0.31 3.15
CA ARG A 47 -11.89 -1.12 3.70
C ARG A 47 -11.50 -2.22 2.70
N PHE A 48 -10.22 -2.64 2.76
CA PHE A 48 -9.74 -3.76 1.98
C PHE A 48 -9.99 -5.09 2.68
N SER A 49 -10.23 -6.12 1.89
CA SER A 49 -10.16 -7.49 2.38
C SER A 49 -8.68 -7.88 2.59
N PRO A 50 -8.40 -8.89 3.44
CA PRO A 50 -7.04 -9.41 3.57
C PRO A 50 -6.44 -9.86 2.23
N ASP A 51 -7.24 -10.42 1.33
CA ASP A 51 -6.77 -10.84 0.00
C ASP A 51 -6.24 -9.66 -0.79
N ASN A 52 -6.94 -8.52 -0.77
CA ASN A 52 -6.49 -7.33 -1.50
C ASN A 52 -5.22 -6.75 -0.89
N ILE A 53 -5.09 -6.78 0.43
CA ILE A 53 -3.86 -6.37 1.12
C ILE A 53 -2.69 -7.25 0.66
N ASP A 54 -2.88 -8.55 0.63
CA ASP A 54 -1.85 -9.50 0.19
C ASP A 54 -1.44 -9.26 -1.26
N LYS A 55 -2.41 -9.06 -2.15
CA LYS A 55 -2.14 -8.75 -3.55
C LYS A 55 -1.31 -7.48 -3.70
N LEU A 56 -1.63 -6.46 -2.94
CA LEU A 56 -0.92 -5.19 -3.00
C LEU A 56 0.51 -5.32 -2.46
N ILE A 57 0.68 -6.02 -1.35
CA ILE A 57 2.02 -6.31 -0.79
C ILE A 57 2.87 -7.06 -1.80
N MET A 58 2.33 -8.11 -2.42
CA MET A 58 3.05 -8.90 -3.40
C MET A 58 3.46 -8.05 -4.60
N TYR A 59 2.57 -7.17 -5.07
CA TYR A 59 2.90 -6.26 -6.16
C TYR A 59 4.13 -5.41 -5.81
N PHE A 60 4.12 -4.75 -4.65
CA PHE A 60 5.23 -3.87 -4.27
C PHE A 60 6.53 -4.65 -4.06
N GLN A 61 6.46 -5.83 -3.45
CA GLN A 61 7.65 -6.65 -3.25
C GLN A 61 8.29 -7.10 -4.56
N GLU A 62 7.48 -7.39 -5.58
CA GLU A 62 7.96 -7.87 -6.87
C GLU A 62 8.38 -6.75 -7.81
N HIS A 63 7.67 -5.62 -7.79
CA HIS A 63 7.86 -4.57 -8.80
C HIS A 63 8.46 -3.27 -8.26
N GLU A 64 8.16 -2.90 -7.04
CA GLU A 64 8.59 -1.62 -6.45
C GLU A 64 8.96 -1.76 -4.98
N PRO A 65 9.93 -2.64 -4.63
CA PRO A 65 10.27 -2.85 -3.22
C PRO A 65 10.82 -1.59 -2.54
N GLU A 66 11.54 -0.74 -3.27
CA GLU A 66 12.08 0.50 -2.72
C GLU A 66 10.99 1.49 -2.36
N ARG A 67 9.90 1.52 -3.15
CA ARG A 67 8.75 2.37 -2.86
C ARG A 67 8.07 1.94 -1.55
N LEU A 68 7.95 0.65 -1.34
CA LEU A 68 7.39 0.11 -0.10
C LEU A 68 8.28 0.48 1.10
N ASP A 69 9.58 0.35 0.97
CA ASP A 69 10.54 0.72 2.03
C ASP A 69 10.45 2.20 2.37
N ARG A 70 10.38 3.08 1.37
CA ARG A 70 10.25 4.51 1.60
C ARG A 70 8.94 4.83 2.31
N ALA A 71 7.87 4.20 1.88
CA ALA A 71 6.55 4.39 2.50
C ALA A 71 6.56 3.96 3.97
N GLU A 72 7.21 2.86 4.28
CA GLU A 72 7.33 2.39 5.66
C GLU A 72 8.08 3.41 6.52
N LYS A 73 9.17 3.96 6.01
CA LYS A 73 9.95 4.98 6.73
C LYS A 73 9.14 6.25 6.96
N VAL A 74 8.41 6.70 5.95
CA VAL A 74 7.57 7.88 6.06
C VAL A 74 6.45 7.65 7.08
N TYR A 75 5.81 6.50 7.02
CA TYR A 75 4.74 6.14 7.95
C TYR A 75 5.25 6.14 9.40
N ASP A 76 6.39 5.50 9.64
CA ASP A 76 6.99 5.44 10.99
C ASP A 76 7.35 6.84 11.49
N ALA A 77 7.90 7.69 10.63
CA ALA A 77 8.25 9.05 10.98
C ALA A 77 7.02 9.88 11.36
N LEU A 78 5.93 9.73 10.61
CA LEU A 78 4.68 10.46 10.87
C LEU A 78 4.04 10.05 12.20
N LEU A 79 4.19 8.79 12.60
CA LEU A 79 3.66 8.29 13.86
C LEU A 79 4.63 8.43 15.03
N GLY A 80 5.87 8.89 14.77
CA GLY A 80 6.90 8.96 15.79
C GLY A 80 7.45 7.61 16.21
N ILE A 81 7.30 6.58 15.37
CA ILE A 81 7.83 5.23 15.59
C ILE A 81 9.19 5.13 14.91
N GLU A 82 10.16 4.62 15.62
CA GLU A 82 11.51 4.40 15.08
C GLU A 82 11.82 2.94 14.84
#